data_daa38aae0d543f4c8a4311d983cbd5be
#
_entry.id   daa38aae0d543f4c8a4311d983cbd5be
#
_cell.length_a   1.000
_cell.length_b   1.000
_cell.length_c   1.000
_cell.angle_alpha   90.00
_cell.angle_beta   90.00
_cell.angle_gamma   90.00
#
_symmetry.space_group_name_H-M   'P 1'
#
loop_
_entity.id
_entity.type
_entity.pdbx_description
1 polymer ?
#
loop_
_entity_poly.entity_id
_entity_poly.type
_entity_poly.pdbx_seq_one_letter_code
_entity_poly.pdbx_strand_id
1 'polypeptide(L)'
;MALTQAQQDIRDEFIQVHGAWGDAWERILELDAGFLRAYLNWAAVPARRRALEPKVRELVLVAVDAAATHLHAPGIRQHVRSALDLGASAAELTEVLELTGTLGIHACNVGVPLLIEVLAEEGLRSGPAQLTERQQALKAQFIDSRGYWHESWDGMLELDPELFAAYLDFSALPWRSGVLEPKVKEFIYIAFDASATHLYAPGLKLHMRNAVRLGATTAEILEVLELASLVGVHAATVAAPILAEELRVSGGS
;
A
#
# COMPACT_ATOMS: atom_id res chain seq x y z
N MET A 1 12.25 13.00 32.44
CA MET A 1 12.62 14.42 32.58
C MET A 1 11.49 15.27 32.03
N ALA A 2 11.31 16.52 32.50
CA ALA A 2 10.36 17.43 31.85
C ALA A 2 10.86 17.78 30.44
N LEU A 3 9.94 17.87 29.47
CA LEU A 3 10.27 18.31 28.12
C LEU A 3 10.76 19.75 28.12
N THR A 4 11.75 20.06 27.29
CA THR A 4 12.13 21.44 26.99
C THR A 4 11.02 22.13 26.19
N GLN A 5 11.01 23.47 26.18
CA GLN A 5 10.01 24.23 25.39
C GLN A 5 10.05 23.80 23.90
N ALA A 6 11.23 23.63 23.32
CA ALA A 6 11.38 23.19 21.93
C ALA A 6 10.79 21.78 21.67
N GLN A 7 10.94 20.86 22.62
CA GLN A 7 10.32 19.53 22.53
C GLN A 7 8.80 19.61 22.68
N GLN A 8 8.30 20.46 23.56
CA GLN A 8 6.86 20.69 23.72
C GLN A 8 6.25 21.25 22.43
N ASP A 9 6.90 22.23 21.80
CA ASP A 9 6.45 22.81 20.53
C ASP A 9 6.39 21.76 19.40
N ILE A 10 7.38 20.85 19.33
CA ILE A 10 7.37 19.74 18.37
C ILE A 10 6.20 18.80 18.62
N ARG A 11 5.96 18.44 19.88
CA ARG A 11 4.86 17.56 20.27
C ARG A 11 3.48 18.16 19.94
N ASP A 12 3.29 19.44 20.26
CA ASP A 12 2.04 20.14 20.04
C ASP A 12 1.73 20.25 18.53
N GLU A 13 2.74 20.59 17.72
CA GLU A 13 2.63 20.60 16.26
C GLU A 13 2.32 19.20 15.69
N PHE A 14 2.98 18.16 16.22
CA PHE A 14 2.71 16.77 15.82
C PHE A 14 1.25 16.39 16.07
N ILE A 15 0.72 16.69 17.25
CA ILE A 15 -0.67 16.42 17.60
C ILE A 15 -1.62 17.17 16.66
N GLN A 16 -1.30 18.42 16.35
CA GLN A 16 -2.11 19.23 15.42
C GLN A 16 -2.14 18.63 13.99
N VAL A 17 -1.02 18.07 13.51
CA VAL A 17 -0.89 17.53 12.16
C VAL A 17 -1.41 16.09 12.05
N HIS A 18 -1.09 15.25 13.03
CA HIS A 18 -1.37 13.81 12.99
C HIS A 18 -2.54 13.36 13.89
N GLY A 19 -3.09 14.25 14.72
CA GLY A 19 -4.28 13.99 15.54
C GLY A 19 -4.04 13.08 16.74
N ALA A 20 -2.93 12.37 16.84
CA ALA A 20 -2.66 11.40 17.91
C ALA A 20 -1.21 11.43 18.35
N TRP A 21 -0.98 11.26 19.65
CA TRP A 21 0.34 11.12 20.26
C TRP A 21 0.39 9.82 21.06
N GLY A 22 1.52 9.14 21.05
CA GLY A 22 1.69 7.87 21.76
C GLY A 22 3.12 7.64 22.20
N ASP A 23 3.34 6.55 22.96
CA ASP A 23 4.64 6.22 23.56
C ASP A 23 5.77 6.15 22.51
N ALA A 24 5.52 5.59 21.33
CA ALA A 24 6.52 5.52 20.28
C ALA A 24 7.06 6.91 19.87
N TRP A 25 6.18 7.90 19.72
CA TRP A 25 6.56 9.26 19.37
C TRP A 25 7.24 9.98 20.53
N GLU A 26 6.79 9.71 21.78
CA GLU A 26 7.48 10.20 22.99
C GLU A 26 8.93 9.70 23.04
N ARG A 27 9.17 8.39 22.76
CA ARG A 27 10.52 7.82 22.73
C ARG A 27 11.38 8.41 21.61
N ILE A 28 10.81 8.65 20.44
CA ILE A 28 11.53 9.33 19.35
C ILE A 28 11.90 10.77 19.75
N LEU A 29 10.97 11.51 20.36
CA LEU A 29 11.21 12.86 20.83
C LEU A 29 12.31 12.93 21.91
N GLU A 30 12.32 11.97 22.83
CA GLU A 30 13.36 11.85 23.87
C GLU A 30 14.72 11.49 23.29
N LEU A 31 14.79 10.59 22.33
CA LEU A 31 16.01 10.11 21.70
C LEU A 31 16.60 11.15 20.74
N ASP A 32 15.78 11.73 19.88
CA ASP A 32 16.20 12.72 18.88
C ASP A 32 15.03 13.61 18.44
N ALA A 33 14.89 14.74 19.11
CA ALA A 33 13.91 15.76 18.75
C ALA A 33 14.14 16.37 17.35
N GLY A 34 15.40 16.40 16.88
CA GLY A 34 15.75 16.88 15.54
C GLY A 34 15.22 15.95 14.44
N PHE A 35 15.33 14.63 14.64
CA PHE A 35 14.75 13.63 13.74
C PHE A 35 13.22 13.78 13.64
N LEU A 36 12.54 13.93 14.78
CA LEU A 36 11.09 14.11 14.78
C LEU A 36 10.67 15.41 14.10
N ARG A 37 11.40 16.51 14.30
CA ARG A 37 11.19 17.77 13.60
C ARG A 37 11.35 17.62 12.09
N ALA A 38 12.40 16.92 11.64
CA ALA A 38 12.64 16.66 10.23
C ALA A 38 11.51 15.81 9.61
N TYR A 39 11.05 14.80 10.33
CA TYR A 39 9.90 14.00 9.91
C TYR A 39 8.63 14.83 9.76
N LEU A 40 8.30 15.68 10.73
CA LEU A 40 7.14 16.58 10.64
C LEU A 40 7.19 17.48 9.40
N ASN A 41 8.36 18.05 9.11
CA ASN A 41 8.55 18.89 7.92
C ASN A 41 8.28 18.10 6.63
N TRP A 42 8.72 16.83 6.58
CA TRP A 42 8.46 15.93 5.45
C TRP A 42 6.98 15.55 5.36
N ALA A 43 6.38 15.07 6.44
CA ALA A 43 4.98 14.67 6.51
C ALA A 43 3.99 15.82 6.20
N ALA A 44 4.41 17.07 6.47
CA ALA A 44 3.62 18.25 6.11
C ALA A 44 3.51 18.50 4.60
N VAL A 45 4.37 17.88 3.75
CA VAL A 45 4.34 18.12 2.29
C VAL A 45 3.02 17.60 1.69
N PRO A 46 2.64 16.32 1.80
CA PRO A 46 1.34 15.85 1.31
C PRO A 46 0.17 16.56 2.01
N ALA A 47 0.29 16.89 3.31
CA ALA A 47 -0.75 17.60 4.03
C ALA A 47 -1.05 19.01 3.46
N ARG A 48 -0.05 19.67 2.88
CA ARG A 48 -0.20 20.97 2.19
C ARG A 48 -0.66 20.84 0.75
N ARG A 49 -0.37 19.73 0.08
CA ARG A 49 -0.73 19.49 -1.34
C ARG A 49 -2.25 19.50 -1.53
N ARG A 50 -2.97 18.74 -0.70
CA ARG A 50 -4.45 18.65 -0.70
C ARG A 50 -5.05 18.36 -2.07
N ALA A 51 -4.40 17.52 -2.87
CA ALA A 51 -4.91 17.07 -4.15
C ALA A 51 -5.95 15.97 -3.97
N LEU A 52 -5.78 15.13 -2.94
CA LEU A 52 -6.72 14.09 -2.54
C LEU A 52 -7.72 14.61 -1.51
N GLU A 53 -8.95 14.13 -1.56
CA GLU A 53 -9.92 14.34 -0.48
C GLU A 53 -9.39 13.74 0.83
N PRO A 54 -9.65 14.38 1.99
CA PRO A 54 -9.14 13.89 3.28
C PRO A 54 -9.49 12.43 3.57
N LYS A 55 -10.71 12.00 3.27
CA LYS A 55 -11.13 10.60 3.43
C LYS A 55 -10.31 9.66 2.55
N VAL A 56 -10.07 10.02 1.29
CA VAL A 56 -9.28 9.18 0.35
C VAL A 56 -7.84 9.02 0.83
N ARG A 57 -7.24 10.06 1.42
CA ARG A 57 -5.90 9.97 2.03
C ARG A 57 -5.84 8.91 3.12
N GLU A 58 -6.83 8.90 4.02
CA GLU A 58 -6.89 7.90 5.09
C GLU A 58 -7.10 6.48 4.54
N LEU A 59 -7.96 6.30 3.52
CA LEU A 59 -8.15 5.00 2.87
C LEU A 59 -6.87 4.48 2.22
N VAL A 60 -6.09 5.35 1.58
CA VAL A 60 -4.77 5.04 1.01
C VAL A 60 -3.79 4.60 2.11
N LEU A 61 -3.75 5.31 3.25
CA LEU A 61 -2.89 4.97 4.38
C LEU A 61 -3.31 3.65 5.05
N VAL A 62 -4.62 3.38 5.17
CA VAL A 62 -5.12 2.06 5.61
C VAL A 62 -4.58 0.94 4.71
N ALA A 63 -4.63 1.13 3.38
CA ALA A 63 -4.16 0.12 2.43
C ALA A 63 -2.66 -0.17 2.56
N VAL A 64 -1.82 0.87 2.67
CA VAL A 64 -0.37 0.70 2.81
C VAL A 64 -0.02 0.02 4.13
N ASP A 65 -0.64 0.45 5.23
CA ASP A 65 -0.39 -0.13 6.55
C ASP A 65 -0.91 -1.56 6.70
N ALA A 66 -2.02 -1.89 6.02
CA ALA A 66 -2.60 -3.24 6.01
C ALA A 66 -1.97 -4.19 4.97
N ALA A 67 -1.12 -3.69 4.06
CA ALA A 67 -0.45 -4.51 3.08
C ALA A 67 0.30 -5.67 3.74
N ALA A 68 0.19 -6.89 3.18
CA ALA A 68 0.78 -8.11 3.74
C ALA A 68 2.31 -8.02 3.93
N THR A 69 2.96 -7.10 3.22
CA THR A 69 4.39 -6.81 3.33
C THR A 69 4.73 -5.81 4.44
N HIS A 70 3.73 -5.20 5.09
CA HIS A 70 3.93 -4.17 6.12
C HIS A 70 3.24 -4.49 7.45
N LEU A 71 1.92 -4.71 7.46
CA LEU A 71 1.11 -5.14 8.61
C LEU A 71 1.33 -4.28 9.87
N HIS A 72 1.37 -2.95 9.70
CA HIS A 72 1.59 -2.01 10.80
C HIS A 72 0.29 -1.73 11.58
N ALA A 73 -0.06 -2.59 12.52
CA ALA A 73 -1.31 -2.54 13.27
C ALA A 73 -1.61 -1.18 13.97
N PRO A 74 -0.63 -0.44 14.55
CA PRO A 74 -0.91 0.87 15.12
C PRO A 74 -1.41 1.88 14.07
N GLY A 75 -0.77 1.94 12.89
CA GLY A 75 -1.17 2.81 11.78
C GLY A 75 -2.53 2.42 11.21
N ILE A 76 -2.78 1.13 10.97
CA ILE A 76 -4.11 0.64 10.54
C ILE A 76 -5.18 1.17 11.49
N ARG A 77 -4.99 1.02 12.80
CA ARG A 77 -5.97 1.48 13.80
C ARG A 77 -6.19 2.98 13.75
N GLN A 78 -5.11 3.75 13.62
CA GLN A 78 -5.17 5.22 13.54
C GLN A 78 -5.93 5.65 12.28
N HIS A 79 -5.52 5.15 11.10
CA HIS A 79 -6.11 5.57 9.83
C HIS A 79 -7.54 5.08 9.61
N VAL A 80 -7.90 3.90 10.16
CA VAL A 80 -9.31 3.45 10.20
C VAL A 80 -10.16 4.41 11.02
N ARG A 81 -9.71 4.84 12.20
CA ARG A 81 -10.44 5.83 13.02
C ARG A 81 -10.59 7.16 12.30
N SER A 82 -9.49 7.69 11.76
CA SER A 82 -9.52 8.95 11.00
C SER A 82 -10.44 8.86 9.79
N ALA A 83 -10.43 7.75 9.05
CA ALA A 83 -11.34 7.54 7.92
C ALA A 83 -12.81 7.54 8.36
N LEU A 84 -13.14 6.87 9.46
CA LEU A 84 -14.49 6.85 10.04
C LEU A 84 -14.93 8.26 10.49
N ASP A 85 -14.05 9.02 11.15
CA ASP A 85 -14.31 10.41 11.56
C ASP A 85 -14.55 11.34 10.37
N LEU A 86 -13.94 11.02 9.21
CA LEU A 86 -14.15 11.70 7.93
C LEU A 86 -15.34 11.14 7.12
N GLY A 87 -16.15 10.26 7.73
CA GLY A 87 -17.38 9.73 7.12
C GLY A 87 -17.16 8.53 6.19
N ALA A 88 -16.06 7.81 6.32
CA ALA A 88 -15.94 6.53 5.64
C ALA A 88 -16.92 5.50 6.21
N SER A 89 -17.55 4.73 5.33
CA SER A 89 -18.41 3.62 5.71
C SER A 89 -17.62 2.33 5.97
N ALA A 90 -18.22 1.40 6.72
CA ALA A 90 -17.65 0.06 6.88
C ALA A 90 -17.46 -0.64 5.52
N ALA A 91 -18.37 -0.41 4.56
CA ALA A 91 -18.27 -0.99 3.22
C ALA A 91 -17.05 -0.45 2.45
N GLU A 92 -16.76 0.86 2.50
CA GLU A 92 -15.56 1.43 1.89
C GLU A 92 -14.28 0.86 2.51
N LEU A 93 -14.22 0.77 3.83
CA LEU A 93 -13.06 0.18 4.52
C LEU A 93 -12.90 -1.30 4.21
N THR A 94 -14.00 -2.07 4.12
CA THR A 94 -13.94 -3.47 3.70
C THR A 94 -13.40 -3.59 2.27
N GLU A 95 -13.86 -2.76 1.35
CA GLU A 95 -13.38 -2.78 -0.03
C GLU A 95 -11.89 -2.39 -0.14
N VAL A 96 -11.40 -1.47 0.70
CA VAL A 96 -9.95 -1.20 0.83
C VAL A 96 -9.19 -2.48 1.20
N LEU A 97 -9.67 -3.24 2.18
CA LEU A 97 -9.02 -4.50 2.61
C LEU A 97 -9.10 -5.59 1.54
N GLU A 98 -10.21 -5.69 0.81
CA GLU A 98 -10.36 -6.60 -0.33
C GLU A 98 -9.35 -6.29 -1.44
N LEU A 99 -9.20 -5.00 -1.81
CA LEU A 99 -8.19 -4.55 -2.76
C LEU A 99 -6.77 -4.86 -2.28
N THR A 100 -6.46 -4.54 -1.03
CA THR A 100 -5.14 -4.77 -0.43
C THR A 100 -4.81 -6.26 -0.37
N GLY A 101 -5.81 -7.13 -0.12
CA GLY A 101 -5.65 -8.58 -0.09
C GLY A 101 -5.21 -9.20 -1.43
N THR A 102 -5.39 -8.48 -2.55
CA THR A 102 -4.98 -8.98 -3.88
C THR A 102 -3.47 -8.96 -4.11
N LEU A 103 -2.71 -8.21 -3.29
CA LEU A 103 -1.26 -8.02 -3.41
C LEU A 103 -0.47 -9.34 -3.48
N GLY A 104 -0.95 -10.39 -2.80
CA GLY A 104 -0.27 -11.69 -2.76
C GLY A 104 -0.02 -12.33 -4.12
N ILE A 105 -0.80 -12.00 -5.16
CA ILE A 105 -0.62 -12.53 -6.51
C ILE A 105 0.69 -12.10 -7.18
N HIS A 106 1.33 -11.05 -6.68
CA HIS A 106 2.60 -10.59 -7.22
C HIS A 106 3.72 -11.65 -7.09
N ALA A 107 3.60 -12.59 -6.16
CA ALA A 107 4.45 -13.78 -6.12
C ALA A 107 4.40 -14.57 -7.44
N CYS A 108 3.19 -14.75 -8.00
CA CYS A 108 3.00 -15.41 -9.29
C CYS A 108 3.42 -14.51 -10.46
N ASN A 109 3.08 -13.22 -10.40
CA ASN A 109 3.42 -12.28 -11.48
C ASN A 109 4.94 -12.10 -11.66
N VAL A 110 5.72 -12.32 -10.60
CA VAL A 110 7.19 -12.34 -10.66
C VAL A 110 7.71 -13.75 -10.90
N GLY A 111 7.20 -14.74 -10.14
CA GLY A 111 7.76 -16.09 -10.14
C GLY A 111 7.44 -16.89 -11.40
N VAL A 112 6.24 -16.75 -11.98
CA VAL A 112 5.84 -17.54 -13.16
C VAL A 112 6.66 -17.18 -14.41
N PRO A 113 6.92 -15.91 -14.76
CA PRO A 113 7.84 -15.59 -15.84
C PRO A 113 9.24 -16.20 -15.65
N LEU A 114 9.81 -16.10 -14.44
CA LEU A 114 11.10 -16.70 -14.11
C LEU A 114 11.09 -18.23 -14.25
N LEU A 115 10.00 -18.88 -13.81
CA LEU A 115 9.83 -20.33 -14.01
C LEU A 115 9.83 -20.70 -15.49
N ILE A 116 9.14 -19.91 -16.32
CA ILE A 116 9.10 -20.13 -17.78
C ILE A 116 10.51 -19.98 -18.38
N GLU A 117 11.29 -18.99 -17.96
CA GLU A 117 12.68 -18.83 -18.39
C GLU A 117 13.53 -20.06 -18.03
N VAL A 118 13.49 -20.50 -16.77
CA VAL A 118 14.21 -21.70 -16.32
C VAL A 118 13.80 -22.95 -17.09
N LEU A 119 12.50 -23.16 -17.32
CA LEU A 119 12.04 -24.30 -18.11
C LEU A 119 12.55 -24.28 -19.55
N ALA A 120 12.69 -23.10 -20.15
CA ALA A 120 13.24 -22.94 -21.47
C ALA A 120 14.76 -23.21 -21.50
N GLU A 121 15.51 -22.69 -20.53
CA GLU A 121 16.94 -22.91 -20.35
C GLU A 121 17.29 -24.39 -20.17
N GLU A 122 16.47 -25.12 -19.42
CA GLU A 122 16.61 -26.57 -19.19
C GLU A 122 16.08 -27.43 -20.35
N GLY A 123 15.58 -26.81 -21.43
CA GLY A 123 15.04 -27.53 -22.58
C GLY A 123 13.72 -28.25 -22.35
N LEU A 124 13.04 -27.93 -21.27
CA LEU A 124 11.75 -28.48 -20.87
C LEU A 124 10.56 -27.72 -21.48
N ARG A 125 10.81 -26.59 -22.12
CA ARG A 125 9.82 -25.75 -22.78
C ARG A 125 10.37 -25.16 -24.08
N SER A 126 9.59 -25.26 -25.16
CA SER A 126 9.98 -24.76 -26.48
C SER A 126 9.21 -23.51 -26.95
N GLY A 127 8.47 -22.87 -26.08
CA GLY A 127 7.67 -21.67 -26.37
C GLY A 127 6.30 -21.68 -25.69
N PRO A 128 5.46 -20.64 -25.91
CA PRO A 128 4.13 -20.58 -25.36
C PRO A 128 3.22 -21.66 -25.96
N ALA A 129 2.39 -22.30 -25.14
CA ALA A 129 1.40 -23.23 -25.61
C ALA A 129 0.17 -22.49 -26.20
N GLN A 130 -0.50 -23.16 -27.12
CA GLN A 130 -1.78 -22.66 -27.62
C GLN A 130 -2.83 -22.73 -26.49
N LEU A 131 -3.48 -21.61 -26.20
CA LEU A 131 -4.53 -21.55 -25.19
C LEU A 131 -5.73 -22.42 -25.58
N THR A 132 -6.21 -23.20 -24.65
CA THR A 132 -7.47 -23.95 -24.75
C THR A 132 -8.67 -23.01 -24.82
N GLU A 133 -9.84 -23.50 -25.24
CA GLU A 133 -11.08 -22.71 -25.23
C GLU A 133 -11.41 -22.17 -23.84
N ARG A 134 -11.19 -22.95 -22.78
CA ARG A 134 -11.38 -22.51 -21.38
C ARG A 134 -10.44 -21.35 -21.01
N GLN A 135 -9.19 -21.43 -21.36
CA GLN A 135 -8.22 -20.37 -21.08
C GLN A 135 -8.53 -19.09 -21.87
N GLN A 136 -8.99 -19.23 -23.13
CA GLN A 136 -9.46 -18.09 -23.93
C GLN A 136 -10.68 -17.42 -23.30
N ALA A 137 -11.63 -18.22 -22.79
CA ALA A 137 -12.80 -17.70 -22.07
C ALA A 137 -12.43 -16.98 -20.78
N LEU A 138 -11.50 -17.50 -19.98
CA LEU A 138 -10.97 -16.85 -18.77
C LEU A 138 -10.26 -15.52 -19.10
N LYS A 139 -9.48 -15.49 -20.18
CA LYS A 139 -8.84 -14.25 -20.67
C LYS A 139 -9.87 -13.20 -21.04
N ALA A 140 -10.91 -13.59 -21.77
CA ALA A 140 -12.01 -12.70 -22.15
C ALA A 140 -12.76 -12.17 -20.92
N GLN A 141 -13.06 -13.03 -19.94
CA GLN A 141 -13.71 -12.65 -18.67
C GLN A 141 -12.84 -11.65 -17.86
N PHE A 142 -11.52 -11.84 -17.83
CA PHE A 142 -10.62 -10.88 -17.20
C PHE A 142 -10.69 -9.52 -17.88
N ILE A 143 -10.59 -9.50 -19.22
CA ILE A 143 -10.65 -8.25 -20.01
C ILE A 143 -11.99 -7.54 -19.80
N ASP A 144 -13.10 -8.28 -19.80
CA ASP A 144 -14.43 -7.71 -19.56
C ASP A 144 -14.55 -7.07 -18.17
N SER A 145 -13.99 -7.74 -17.15
CA SER A 145 -14.06 -7.25 -15.76
C SER A 145 -13.08 -6.11 -15.44
N ARG A 146 -11.95 -5.99 -16.17
CA ARG A 146 -10.86 -5.05 -15.86
C ARG A 146 -10.63 -3.98 -16.91
N GLY A 147 -11.17 -4.17 -18.13
CA GLY A 147 -10.96 -3.27 -19.26
C GLY A 147 -9.58 -3.34 -19.90
N TYR A 148 -8.72 -4.28 -19.49
CA TYR A 148 -7.37 -4.46 -20.03
C TYR A 148 -6.88 -5.89 -19.90
N TRP A 149 -5.77 -6.21 -20.64
CA TRP A 149 -4.93 -7.38 -20.45
C TRP A 149 -3.49 -6.95 -20.32
N HIS A 150 -2.71 -7.64 -19.48
CA HIS A 150 -1.28 -7.44 -19.34
C HIS A 150 -0.56 -8.77 -19.52
N GLU A 151 0.57 -8.77 -20.23
CA GLU A 151 1.35 -9.97 -20.58
C GLU A 151 1.83 -10.78 -19.36
N SER A 152 1.97 -10.15 -18.19
CA SER A 152 2.33 -10.86 -16.97
C SER A 152 1.33 -11.96 -16.56
N TRP A 153 0.13 -11.94 -17.12
CA TRP A 153 -0.90 -12.96 -16.89
C TRP A 153 -0.80 -14.16 -17.83
N ASP A 154 -0.10 -14.03 -18.97
CA ASP A 154 -0.08 -15.08 -19.99
C ASP A 154 0.48 -16.39 -19.42
N GLY A 155 1.60 -16.34 -18.71
CA GLY A 155 2.21 -17.53 -18.13
C GLY A 155 1.37 -18.22 -17.07
N MET A 156 0.73 -17.44 -16.18
CA MET A 156 -0.15 -18.01 -15.15
C MET A 156 -1.40 -18.62 -15.76
N LEU A 157 -2.02 -17.95 -16.74
CA LEU A 157 -3.17 -18.48 -17.46
C LEU A 157 -2.83 -19.78 -18.20
N GLU A 158 -1.63 -19.88 -18.75
CA GLU A 158 -1.16 -21.06 -19.46
C GLU A 158 -0.85 -22.22 -18.52
N LEU A 159 -0.06 -21.97 -17.46
CA LEU A 159 0.47 -23.02 -16.59
C LEU A 159 -0.51 -23.44 -15.48
N ASP A 160 -1.32 -22.52 -14.98
CA ASP A 160 -2.29 -22.79 -13.92
C ASP A 160 -3.60 -22.01 -14.12
N PRO A 161 -4.45 -22.45 -15.07
CA PRO A 161 -5.74 -21.83 -15.32
C PRO A 161 -6.72 -21.94 -14.14
N GLU A 162 -6.54 -22.91 -13.23
CA GLU A 162 -7.37 -23.06 -12.03
C GLU A 162 -7.08 -21.95 -11.03
N LEU A 163 -5.80 -21.70 -10.72
CA LEU A 163 -5.41 -20.58 -9.86
C LEU A 163 -5.81 -19.25 -10.50
N PHE A 164 -5.62 -19.11 -11.84
CA PHE A 164 -6.02 -17.90 -12.55
C PHE A 164 -7.53 -17.64 -12.39
N ALA A 165 -8.38 -18.65 -12.58
CA ALA A 165 -9.82 -18.54 -12.44
C ALA A 165 -10.23 -18.14 -11.02
N ALA A 166 -9.68 -18.81 -10.00
CA ALA A 166 -9.93 -18.51 -8.60
C ALA A 166 -9.51 -17.10 -8.22
N TYR A 167 -8.34 -16.66 -8.68
CA TYR A 167 -7.85 -15.30 -8.45
C TYR A 167 -8.71 -14.25 -9.18
N LEU A 168 -9.15 -14.54 -10.40
CA LEU A 168 -10.04 -13.66 -11.15
C LEU A 168 -11.33 -13.39 -10.35
N ASP A 169 -11.96 -14.43 -9.81
CA ASP A 169 -13.17 -14.28 -8.99
C ASP A 169 -12.90 -13.48 -7.70
N PHE A 170 -11.82 -13.82 -6.99
CA PHE A 170 -11.40 -13.12 -5.77
C PHE A 170 -11.12 -11.64 -6.03
N SER A 171 -10.28 -11.33 -7.01
CA SER A 171 -9.83 -9.96 -7.27
C SER A 171 -10.87 -9.09 -7.99
N ALA A 172 -11.89 -9.70 -8.62
CA ALA A 172 -13.00 -8.97 -9.23
C ALA A 172 -14.05 -8.50 -8.22
N LEU A 173 -14.07 -9.07 -7.01
CA LEU A 173 -15.08 -8.74 -6.00
C LEU A 173 -15.16 -7.25 -5.69
N PRO A 174 -14.07 -6.55 -5.30
CA PRO A 174 -14.11 -5.12 -5.02
C PRO A 174 -14.45 -4.25 -6.25
N TRP A 175 -14.27 -4.76 -7.47
CA TRP A 175 -14.65 -4.06 -8.69
C TRP A 175 -16.13 -4.19 -9.04
N ARG A 176 -16.79 -5.25 -8.57
CA ARG A 176 -18.23 -5.49 -8.74
C ARG A 176 -19.07 -4.78 -7.68
N SER A 177 -18.53 -4.53 -6.49
CA SER A 177 -19.25 -3.92 -5.37
C SER A 177 -19.66 -2.46 -5.65
N GLY A 178 -18.83 -1.70 -6.36
CA GLY A 178 -19.12 -0.32 -6.74
C GLY A 178 -19.15 0.68 -5.57
N VAL A 179 -18.54 0.37 -4.43
CA VAL A 179 -18.56 1.21 -3.22
C VAL A 179 -17.57 2.37 -3.36
N LEU A 180 -16.31 2.08 -3.69
CA LEU A 180 -15.30 3.09 -3.96
C LEU A 180 -15.31 3.48 -5.45
N GLU A 181 -15.02 4.75 -5.74
CA GLU A 181 -14.81 5.19 -7.12
C GLU A 181 -13.64 4.43 -7.77
N PRO A 182 -13.73 4.05 -9.06
CA PRO A 182 -12.67 3.33 -9.75
C PRO A 182 -11.30 3.99 -9.65
N LYS A 183 -11.23 5.32 -9.68
CA LYS A 183 -9.99 6.09 -9.53
C LYS A 183 -9.36 5.89 -8.14
N VAL A 184 -10.18 5.83 -7.08
CA VAL A 184 -9.71 5.60 -5.71
C VAL A 184 -9.14 4.18 -5.55
N LYS A 185 -9.74 3.18 -6.20
CA LYS A 185 -9.21 1.80 -6.24
C LYS A 185 -7.81 1.76 -6.85
N GLU A 186 -7.61 2.49 -7.94
CA GLU A 186 -6.28 2.59 -8.55
C GLU A 186 -5.27 3.31 -7.64
N PHE A 187 -5.68 4.32 -6.86
CA PHE A 187 -4.81 4.95 -5.86
C PHE A 187 -4.36 3.98 -4.76
N ILE A 188 -5.25 3.09 -4.33
CA ILE A 188 -4.94 2.04 -3.36
C ILE A 188 -3.88 1.08 -3.93
N TYR A 189 -4.04 0.64 -5.18
CA TYR A 189 -3.06 -0.19 -5.88
C TYR A 189 -1.70 0.53 -6.02
N ILE A 190 -1.70 1.80 -6.47
CA ILE A 190 -0.49 2.61 -6.57
C ILE A 190 0.24 2.70 -5.23
N ALA A 191 -0.50 2.91 -4.14
CA ALA A 191 0.07 3.13 -2.82
C ALA A 191 0.82 1.90 -2.30
N PHE A 192 0.21 0.72 -2.32
CA PHE A 192 0.90 -0.46 -1.81
C PHE A 192 1.96 -0.99 -2.79
N ASP A 193 1.79 -0.84 -4.11
CA ASP A 193 2.81 -1.20 -5.09
C ASP A 193 4.07 -0.32 -4.98
N ALA A 194 3.89 0.97 -4.64
CA ALA A 194 4.98 1.92 -4.45
C ALA A 194 5.64 1.85 -3.08
N SER A 195 4.99 1.22 -2.08
CA SER A 195 5.50 1.22 -0.72
C SER A 195 6.90 0.59 -0.64
N ALA A 196 7.75 1.12 0.26
CA ALA A 196 9.14 0.67 0.44
C ALA A 196 9.26 -0.82 0.79
N THR A 197 8.18 -1.42 1.30
CA THR A 197 8.12 -2.84 1.67
C THR A 197 7.74 -3.75 0.50
N HIS A 198 7.36 -3.20 -0.67
CA HIS A 198 6.88 -3.98 -1.81
C HIS A 198 7.57 -3.64 -3.14
N LEU A 199 7.54 -2.37 -3.57
CA LEU A 199 8.23 -1.85 -4.75
C LEU A 199 7.96 -2.66 -6.05
N TYR A 200 6.70 -2.98 -6.32
CA TYR A 200 6.30 -3.75 -7.50
C TYR A 200 6.10 -2.84 -8.73
N ALA A 201 7.18 -2.48 -9.40
CA ALA A 201 7.19 -1.52 -10.51
C ALA A 201 6.26 -1.87 -11.70
N PRO A 202 6.07 -3.14 -12.12
CA PRO A 202 5.16 -3.45 -13.23
C PRO A 202 3.70 -3.11 -12.90
N GLY A 203 3.20 -3.48 -11.72
CA GLY A 203 1.85 -3.14 -11.24
C GLY A 203 1.69 -1.65 -11.03
N LEU A 204 2.66 -1.01 -10.37
CA LEU A 204 2.67 0.43 -10.14
C LEU A 204 2.48 1.22 -11.45
N LYS A 205 3.24 0.88 -12.49
CA LYS A 205 3.11 1.54 -13.81
C LYS A 205 1.74 1.30 -14.44
N LEU A 206 1.20 0.09 -14.31
CA LEU A 206 -0.13 -0.26 -14.83
C LEU A 206 -1.22 0.55 -14.13
N HIS A 207 -1.21 0.58 -12.79
CA HIS A 207 -2.21 1.27 -11.97
C HIS A 207 -2.14 2.80 -12.14
N MET A 208 -0.94 3.38 -12.29
CA MET A 208 -0.81 4.79 -12.68
C MET A 208 -1.44 5.08 -14.04
N ARG A 209 -1.25 4.21 -15.04
CA ARG A 209 -1.87 4.38 -16.36
C ARG A 209 -3.39 4.32 -16.27
N ASN A 210 -3.93 3.39 -15.50
CA ASN A 210 -5.36 3.26 -15.27
C ASN A 210 -5.92 4.48 -14.54
N ALA A 211 -5.26 4.93 -13.46
CA ALA A 211 -5.66 6.14 -12.73
C ALA A 211 -5.73 7.36 -13.65
N VAL A 212 -4.72 7.57 -14.51
CA VAL A 212 -4.72 8.67 -15.50
C VAL A 212 -5.89 8.55 -16.47
N ARG A 213 -6.20 7.34 -16.96
CA ARG A 213 -7.38 7.10 -17.84
C ARG A 213 -8.70 7.38 -17.14
N LEU A 214 -8.75 7.20 -15.82
CA LEU A 214 -9.89 7.54 -14.96
C LEU A 214 -9.89 9.01 -14.51
N GLY A 215 -9.03 9.84 -15.09
CA GLY A 215 -9.00 11.28 -14.83
C GLY A 215 -8.17 11.71 -13.62
N ALA A 216 -7.28 10.84 -13.11
CA ALA A 216 -6.36 11.25 -12.06
C ALA A 216 -5.36 12.30 -12.57
N THR A 217 -5.15 13.32 -11.76
CA THR A 217 -4.15 14.35 -12.01
C THR A 217 -2.76 13.92 -11.54
N THR A 218 -1.73 14.56 -12.08
CA THR A 218 -0.36 14.37 -11.60
C THR A 218 -0.23 14.69 -10.10
N ALA A 219 -0.96 15.70 -9.62
CA ALA A 219 -0.92 16.11 -8.21
C ALA A 219 -1.50 15.04 -7.29
N GLU A 220 -2.61 14.40 -7.68
CA GLU A 220 -3.21 13.29 -6.92
C GLU A 220 -2.25 12.08 -6.85
N ILE A 221 -1.69 11.67 -7.99
CA ILE A 221 -0.75 10.53 -8.02
C ILE A 221 0.51 10.83 -7.21
N LEU A 222 1.05 12.04 -7.29
CA LEU A 222 2.19 12.44 -6.47
C LEU A 222 1.86 12.41 -4.98
N GLU A 223 0.67 12.86 -4.57
CA GLU A 223 0.26 12.81 -3.17
C GLU A 223 0.13 11.36 -2.68
N VAL A 224 -0.40 10.42 -3.49
CA VAL A 224 -0.41 8.99 -3.16
C VAL A 224 1.01 8.47 -2.90
N LEU A 225 1.97 8.80 -3.77
CA LEU A 225 3.38 8.39 -3.62
C LEU A 225 4.03 9.03 -2.39
N GLU A 226 3.74 10.29 -2.12
CA GLU A 226 4.21 11.00 -0.93
C GLU A 226 3.69 10.31 0.34
N LEU A 227 2.39 9.97 0.41
CA LEU A 227 1.80 9.25 1.53
C LEU A 227 2.45 7.87 1.71
N ALA A 228 2.59 7.09 0.64
CA ALA A 228 3.24 5.78 0.69
C ALA A 228 4.71 5.86 1.16
N SER A 229 5.41 6.97 0.89
CA SER A 229 6.80 7.16 1.32
C SER A 229 6.95 7.39 2.83
N LEU A 230 5.92 7.93 3.50
CA LEU A 230 5.95 8.25 4.92
C LEU A 230 6.01 7.01 5.83
N VAL A 231 5.54 5.87 5.36
CA VAL A 231 5.51 4.62 6.16
C VAL A 231 6.90 4.13 6.59
N GLY A 232 7.97 4.63 5.97
CA GLY A 232 9.34 4.35 6.39
C GLY A 232 9.64 4.75 7.85
N VAL A 233 8.93 5.74 8.41
CA VAL A 233 9.06 6.15 9.81
C VAL A 233 8.61 5.05 10.79
N HIS A 234 7.81 4.08 10.35
CA HIS A 234 7.36 2.98 11.20
C HIS A 234 8.53 2.12 11.69
N ALA A 235 9.66 2.09 11.00
CA ALA A 235 10.90 1.51 11.53
C ALA A 235 11.32 2.17 12.85
N ALA A 236 11.25 3.50 12.92
CA ALA A 236 11.58 4.25 14.13
C ALA A 236 10.50 4.09 15.22
N THR A 237 9.20 4.12 14.86
CA THR A 237 8.12 3.96 15.85
C THR A 237 8.08 2.58 16.50
N VAL A 238 8.53 1.54 15.80
CA VAL A 238 8.68 0.19 16.35
C VAL A 238 9.97 0.05 17.16
N ALA A 239 11.08 0.59 16.67
CA ALA A 239 12.39 0.39 17.28
C ALA A 239 12.67 1.33 18.48
N ALA A 240 12.16 2.56 18.50
CA ALA A 240 12.49 3.52 19.55
C ALA A 240 12.04 3.11 20.95
N PRO A 241 10.83 2.55 21.17
CA PRO A 241 10.46 2.01 22.48
C PRO A 241 11.39 0.90 22.95
N ILE A 242 11.77 -0.01 22.06
CA ILE A 242 12.68 -1.13 22.35
C ILE A 242 14.07 -0.58 22.73
N LEU A 243 14.62 0.35 21.93
CA LEU A 243 15.89 0.99 22.22
C LEU A 243 15.87 1.71 23.57
N ALA A 244 14.82 2.47 23.86
CA ALA A 244 14.69 3.17 25.12
C ALA A 244 14.61 2.22 26.33
N GLU A 245 14.02 1.04 26.16
CA GLU A 245 13.98 -0.02 27.18
C GLU A 245 15.37 -0.61 27.42
N GLU A 246 16.08 -1.01 26.37
CA GLU A 246 17.43 -1.59 26.47
C GLU A 246 18.45 -0.61 27.07
N LEU A 247 18.36 0.68 26.71
CA LEU A 247 19.23 1.71 27.32
C LEU A 247 18.98 1.88 28.83
N ARG A 248 17.74 1.72 29.30
CA ARG A 248 17.42 1.76 30.74
C ARG A 248 18.00 0.57 31.48
N VAL A 249 17.91 -0.62 30.90
CA VAL A 249 18.48 -1.86 31.47
C VAL A 249 20.00 -1.76 31.52
N SER A 250 20.65 -1.29 30.46
CA SER A 250 22.12 -1.17 30.35
C SER A 250 22.70 -0.06 31.21
N GLY A 251 21.97 1.04 31.44
CA GLY A 251 22.42 2.18 32.26
C GLY A 251 22.19 2.03 33.76
N GLY A 252 21.54 0.97 34.21
CA GLY A 252 21.29 0.62 35.61
C GLY A 252 22.36 -0.32 36.23
N SER A 253 23.49 -0.53 35.55
CA SER A 253 24.60 -1.37 36.01
C SER A 253 25.72 -0.51 36.61
#